data_ded5c87d724a40fe083a7b3127b942d3
#
_entry.id   ded5c87d724a40fe083a7b3127b942d3
#
_cell.length_a   1.000
_cell.length_b   1.000
_cell.length_c   1.000
_cell.angle_alpha   90.00
_cell.angle_beta   90.00
_cell.angle_gamma   90.00
#
_symmetry.space_group_name_H-M   'P 1'
#
loop_
_entity.id
_entity.type
_entity.pdbx_description
1 polymer ?
#
loop_
_entity_poly.entity_id
_entity_poly.type
_entity_poly.pdbx_seq_one_letter_code
_entity_poly.pdbx_strand_id
1 'polypeptide(L)'
;MIRALLKKQLLELGAAFVRSSKTGKRRSRAGAFGYALLFAVLMLLVMLSFGSMALPLAVTLVPQGLDWLYFVLMELSALTVSVLASAFTSYGHLFRCRDNQKLLALPIPPGAIFAVRCGGVYLTGLIYLLLAWVPSVVCYALAAPRPGGALLAALPVALALAGVSMVLAVLLGWAVALLNRRARHKSLVTVVGTLLFLAVYYAVFQWVGNAVEALAVDAVQAGATAGRVAAPLRLLGLAAVGNVPALLLFLALAAACMALCGKALAKPYLRLLTLEPGRAKAEYRAKTQKKQPPRRALLRRELLHLGACPMWLLNCALSSLLLPVLGVAALWKAADLRAFTAAYLPESLPMLVCGMVCAIAAMNFITAPSVSLEGGTLWL
;
A
#
# COMPACT_ATOMS: atom_id res chain seq x y z
N MET A 1 11.23 11.35 -27.31
CA MET A 1 11.43 10.03 -26.72
C MET A 1 10.83 9.92 -25.30
N ILE A 2 11.25 10.73 -24.34
CA ILE A 2 10.70 10.73 -22.95
C ILE A 2 9.17 10.95 -22.92
N ARG A 3 8.65 11.89 -23.73
CA ARG A 3 7.20 12.12 -23.88
C ARG A 3 6.42 10.86 -24.30
N ALA A 4 7.00 10.04 -25.19
CA ALA A 4 6.37 8.80 -25.63
C ALA A 4 6.32 7.74 -24.50
N LEU A 5 7.40 7.64 -23.71
CA LEU A 5 7.47 6.77 -22.55
C LEU A 5 6.48 7.19 -21.45
N LEU A 6 6.38 8.49 -21.16
CA LEU A 6 5.39 9.04 -20.21
C LEU A 6 3.97 8.77 -20.69
N LYS A 7 3.67 9.02 -21.98
CA LYS A 7 2.35 8.72 -22.57
C LYS A 7 2.02 7.23 -22.43
N LYS A 8 2.99 6.36 -22.70
CA LYS A 8 2.83 4.91 -22.49
C LYS A 8 2.49 4.59 -21.04
N GLN A 9 3.21 5.17 -20.07
CA GLN A 9 3.00 4.93 -18.64
C GLN A 9 1.60 5.38 -18.19
N LEU A 10 1.14 6.56 -18.64
CA LEU A 10 -0.21 7.06 -18.37
C LEU A 10 -1.29 6.15 -18.97
N LEU A 11 -1.08 5.67 -20.20
CA LEU A 11 -1.99 4.72 -20.85
C LEU A 11 -2.04 3.37 -20.12
N GLU A 12 -0.92 2.91 -19.57
CA GLU A 12 -0.87 1.67 -18.75
C GLU A 12 -1.67 1.84 -17.46
N LEU A 13 -1.55 2.98 -16.77
CA LEU A 13 -2.37 3.29 -15.59
C LEU A 13 -3.88 3.34 -15.93
N GLY A 14 -4.24 3.95 -17.05
CA GLY A 14 -5.63 4.00 -17.52
C GLY A 14 -6.15 2.68 -18.10
N ALA A 15 -5.28 1.78 -18.52
CA ALA A 15 -5.67 0.52 -19.18
C ALA A 15 -6.52 -0.39 -18.27
N ALA A 16 -6.33 -0.31 -16.95
CA ALA A 16 -7.12 -1.07 -15.98
C ALA A 16 -8.62 -0.76 -16.04
N PHE A 17 -8.99 0.48 -16.39
CA PHE A 17 -10.39 0.90 -16.53
C PHE A 17 -10.99 0.48 -17.88
N VAL A 18 -10.19 0.48 -18.94
CA VAL A 18 -10.66 0.28 -20.31
C VAL A 18 -10.61 -1.20 -20.75
N ARG A 19 -9.68 -1.97 -20.20
CA ARG A 19 -9.48 -3.40 -20.57
C ARG A 19 -9.87 -4.32 -19.43
N SER A 20 -10.52 -5.43 -19.79
CA SER A 20 -10.81 -6.51 -18.84
C SER A 20 -9.52 -7.26 -18.50
N SER A 21 -9.21 -7.38 -17.21
CA SER A 21 -8.06 -8.15 -16.73
C SER A 21 -8.14 -9.64 -17.08
N LYS A 22 -9.37 -10.20 -17.20
CA LYS A 22 -9.59 -11.62 -17.49
C LYS A 22 -9.42 -11.96 -18.97
N THR A 23 -9.96 -11.14 -19.86
CA THR A 23 -10.04 -11.47 -21.31
C THR A 23 -9.09 -10.64 -22.17
N GLY A 24 -8.43 -9.61 -21.62
CA GLY A 24 -7.60 -8.66 -22.36
C GLY A 24 -8.37 -7.79 -23.36
N LYS A 25 -9.66 -8.09 -23.61
CA LYS A 25 -10.52 -7.35 -24.53
C LYS A 25 -10.93 -6.00 -23.95
N ARG A 26 -11.21 -5.05 -24.83
CA ARG A 26 -11.79 -3.76 -24.42
C ARG A 26 -13.18 -3.98 -23.82
N ARG A 27 -13.43 -3.36 -22.68
CA ARG A 27 -14.77 -3.31 -22.09
C ARG A 27 -15.69 -2.47 -22.98
N SER A 28 -16.99 -2.76 -22.97
CA SER A 28 -17.99 -1.86 -23.54
C SER A 28 -17.94 -0.49 -22.84
N ARG A 29 -18.40 0.57 -23.47
CA ARG A 29 -18.42 1.92 -22.86
C ARG A 29 -19.19 1.92 -21.55
N ALA A 30 -20.35 1.28 -21.49
CA ALA A 30 -21.13 1.13 -20.26
C ALA A 30 -20.39 0.33 -19.19
N GLY A 31 -19.71 -0.76 -19.56
CA GLY A 31 -18.92 -1.57 -18.61
C GLY A 31 -17.67 -0.86 -18.09
N ALA A 32 -17.02 -0.01 -18.91
CA ALA A 32 -15.91 0.83 -18.47
C ALA A 32 -16.38 1.93 -17.52
N PHE A 33 -17.52 2.57 -17.83
CA PHE A 33 -18.13 3.58 -16.96
C PHE A 33 -18.59 2.99 -15.62
N GLY A 34 -19.29 1.85 -15.63
CA GLY A 34 -19.70 1.16 -14.39
C GLY A 34 -18.53 0.77 -13.51
N TYR A 35 -17.41 0.30 -14.10
CA TYR A 35 -16.20 -0.01 -13.34
C TYR A 35 -15.53 1.24 -12.76
N ALA A 36 -15.48 2.33 -13.53
CA ALA A 36 -14.94 3.61 -13.06
C ALA A 36 -15.80 4.21 -11.94
N LEU A 37 -17.14 4.11 -12.06
CA LEU A 37 -18.08 4.54 -11.02
C LEU A 37 -17.91 3.73 -9.73
N LEU A 38 -17.84 2.40 -9.84
CA LEU A 38 -17.58 1.53 -8.69
C LEU A 38 -16.28 1.90 -7.99
N PHE A 39 -15.22 2.12 -8.77
CA PHE A 39 -13.93 2.54 -8.23
C PHE A 39 -14.01 3.91 -7.55
N ALA A 40 -14.71 4.87 -8.15
CA ALA A 40 -14.92 6.21 -7.56
C ALA A 40 -15.70 6.14 -6.24
N VAL A 41 -16.74 5.30 -6.17
CA VAL A 41 -17.51 5.07 -4.93
C VAL A 41 -16.63 4.46 -3.85
N LEU A 42 -15.81 3.45 -4.17
CA LEU A 42 -14.87 2.86 -3.22
C LEU A 42 -13.84 3.90 -2.72
N MET A 43 -13.31 4.73 -3.60
CA MET A 43 -12.38 5.81 -3.22
C MET A 43 -13.07 6.84 -2.32
N LEU A 44 -14.33 7.20 -2.62
CA LEU A 44 -15.13 8.10 -1.79
C LEU A 44 -15.37 7.53 -0.39
N LEU A 45 -15.68 6.24 -0.27
CA LEU A 45 -15.85 5.58 1.04
C LEU A 45 -14.55 5.62 1.86
N VAL A 46 -13.40 5.41 1.21
CA VAL A 46 -12.10 5.55 1.88
C VAL A 46 -11.86 7.00 2.31
N MET A 47 -12.16 7.98 1.46
CA MET A 47 -12.05 9.41 1.82
C MET A 47 -12.95 9.76 3.01
N LEU A 48 -14.18 9.27 3.04
CA LEU A 48 -15.10 9.48 4.16
C LEU A 48 -14.58 8.84 5.46
N SER A 49 -13.96 7.67 5.37
CA SER A 49 -13.30 7.02 6.51
C SER A 49 -12.19 7.89 7.11
N PHE A 50 -11.34 8.50 6.25
CA PHE A 50 -10.33 9.45 6.74
C PHE A 50 -10.95 10.74 7.25
N GLY A 51 -12.03 11.22 6.64
CA GLY A 51 -12.78 12.40 7.10
C GLY A 51 -13.37 12.20 8.49
N SER A 52 -13.94 11.02 8.77
CA SER A 52 -14.50 10.69 10.10
C SER A 52 -13.43 10.66 11.20
N MET A 53 -12.18 10.37 10.88
CA MET A 53 -11.05 10.45 11.80
C MET A 53 -10.50 11.88 11.89
N ALA A 54 -10.43 12.60 10.78
CA ALA A 54 -9.84 13.94 10.69
C ALA A 54 -10.71 15.01 11.39
N LEU A 55 -12.03 14.91 11.28
CA LEU A 55 -12.95 15.92 11.82
C LEU A 55 -12.88 16.05 13.36
N PRO A 56 -12.97 14.97 14.15
CA PRO A 56 -12.83 15.07 15.61
C PRO A 56 -11.48 15.64 16.03
N LEU A 57 -10.39 15.23 15.35
CA LEU A 57 -9.06 15.76 15.62
C LEU A 57 -8.96 17.26 15.30
N ALA A 58 -9.55 17.72 14.20
CA ALA A 58 -9.56 19.13 13.85
C ALA A 58 -10.31 19.96 14.90
N VAL A 59 -11.50 19.52 15.29
CA VAL A 59 -12.32 20.21 16.30
C VAL A 59 -11.66 20.25 17.67
N THR A 60 -10.83 19.25 18.02
CA THR A 60 -10.13 19.20 19.31
C THR A 60 -8.84 19.99 19.29
N LEU A 61 -7.99 19.85 18.28
CA LEU A 61 -6.62 20.39 18.27
C LEU A 61 -6.55 21.84 17.77
N VAL A 62 -7.35 22.21 16.77
CA VAL A 62 -7.28 23.54 16.15
C VAL A 62 -7.62 24.68 17.13
N PRO A 63 -8.68 24.59 17.97
CA PRO A 63 -8.98 25.64 18.94
C PRO A 63 -7.90 25.80 20.01
N GLN A 64 -7.07 24.79 20.23
CA GLN A 64 -5.97 24.79 21.19
C GLN A 64 -4.65 25.36 20.61
N GLY A 65 -4.65 25.79 19.34
CA GLY A 65 -3.45 26.28 18.66
C GLY A 65 -2.44 25.18 18.30
N LEU A 66 -2.88 23.92 18.24
CA LEU A 66 -2.09 22.75 17.89
C LEU A 66 -2.28 22.34 16.43
N ASP A 67 -2.46 23.30 15.53
CA ASP A 67 -2.67 23.11 14.09
C ASP A 67 -1.55 22.27 13.45
N TRP A 68 -0.29 22.54 13.84
CA TRP A 68 0.85 21.81 13.33
C TRP A 68 0.80 20.34 13.69
N LEU A 69 0.29 20.00 14.88
CA LEU A 69 0.19 18.61 15.34
C LEU A 69 -0.91 17.86 14.58
N TYR A 70 -2.05 18.52 14.36
CA TYR A 70 -3.10 17.99 13.50
C TYR A 70 -2.55 17.58 12.14
N PHE A 71 -1.83 18.47 11.46
CA PHE A 71 -1.28 18.18 10.14
C PHE A 71 -0.22 17.09 10.19
N VAL A 72 0.65 17.03 11.19
CA VAL A 72 1.63 15.94 11.35
C VAL A 72 0.93 14.58 11.38
N LEU A 73 -0.14 14.42 12.17
CA LEU A 73 -0.89 13.17 12.27
C LEU A 73 -1.54 12.79 10.94
N MET A 74 -2.13 13.76 10.26
CA MET A 74 -2.78 13.55 8.97
C MET A 74 -1.77 13.27 7.85
N GLU A 75 -0.62 13.94 7.85
CA GLU A 75 0.48 13.70 6.90
C GLU A 75 1.08 12.30 7.06
N LEU A 76 1.34 11.87 8.29
CA LEU A 76 1.83 10.52 8.57
C LEU A 76 0.83 9.45 8.13
N SER A 77 -0.46 9.67 8.36
CA SER A 77 -1.51 8.75 7.92
C SER A 77 -1.57 8.68 6.39
N ALA A 78 -1.57 9.82 5.71
CA ALA A 78 -1.58 9.93 4.25
C ALA A 78 -0.31 9.31 3.64
N LEU A 79 0.85 9.58 4.22
CA LEU A 79 2.13 9.00 3.81
C LEU A 79 2.12 7.47 3.95
N THR A 80 1.60 6.96 5.07
CA THR A 80 1.50 5.52 5.33
C THR A 80 0.65 4.84 4.27
N VAL A 81 -0.55 5.34 3.99
CA VAL A 81 -1.44 4.80 2.95
C VAL A 81 -0.78 4.83 1.57
N SER A 82 -0.14 5.96 1.24
CA SER A 82 0.55 6.13 -0.03
C SER A 82 1.71 5.16 -0.20
N VAL A 83 2.56 5.01 0.81
CA VAL A 83 3.70 4.06 0.80
C VAL A 83 3.21 2.64 0.70
N LEU A 84 2.18 2.25 1.48
CA LEU A 84 1.60 0.92 1.46
C LEU A 84 1.09 0.54 0.07
N ALA A 85 0.25 1.40 -0.51
CA ALA A 85 -0.35 1.15 -1.82
C ALA A 85 0.71 1.15 -2.93
N SER A 86 1.70 2.05 -2.88
CA SER A 86 2.73 2.16 -3.91
C SER A 86 3.88 1.16 -3.76
N ALA A 87 4.17 0.63 -2.57
CA ALA A 87 5.21 -0.37 -2.37
C ALA A 87 4.95 -1.66 -3.14
N PHE A 88 3.70 -2.16 -3.12
CA PHE A 88 3.32 -3.34 -3.90
C PHE A 88 3.38 -3.10 -5.41
N THR A 89 2.98 -1.93 -5.85
CA THR A 89 3.01 -1.55 -7.26
C THR A 89 4.43 -1.27 -7.74
N SER A 90 5.30 -0.68 -6.89
CA SER A 90 6.67 -0.31 -7.24
C SER A 90 7.52 -1.52 -7.63
N TYR A 91 7.44 -2.64 -6.87
CA TYR A 91 8.16 -3.87 -7.22
C TYR A 91 7.73 -4.41 -8.58
N GLY A 92 6.42 -4.42 -8.86
CA GLY A 92 5.86 -4.85 -10.13
C GLY A 92 6.29 -3.96 -11.31
N HIS A 93 6.16 -2.66 -11.15
CA HIS A 93 6.45 -1.68 -12.19
C HIS A 93 7.94 -1.49 -12.47
N LEU A 94 8.80 -1.54 -11.44
CA LEU A 94 10.23 -1.33 -11.58
C LEU A 94 10.96 -2.62 -11.99
N PHE A 95 10.74 -3.73 -11.27
CA PHE A 95 11.62 -4.90 -11.37
C PHE A 95 11.00 -6.08 -12.12
N ARG A 96 9.66 -6.25 -12.11
CA ARG A 96 8.99 -7.41 -12.73
C ARG A 96 8.34 -7.12 -14.07
N CYS A 97 8.49 -5.91 -14.59
CA CYS A 97 7.86 -5.53 -15.87
C CYS A 97 8.55 -6.25 -17.04
N ARG A 98 7.76 -7.01 -17.82
CA ARG A 98 8.25 -7.75 -19.02
C ARG A 98 8.80 -6.84 -20.10
N ASP A 99 8.40 -5.58 -20.13
CA ASP A 99 8.84 -4.60 -21.12
C ASP A 99 10.25 -4.05 -20.86
N ASN A 100 10.82 -4.28 -19.68
CA ASN A 100 12.15 -3.77 -19.35
C ASN A 100 13.22 -4.29 -20.33
N GLN A 101 13.16 -5.58 -20.67
CA GLN A 101 14.10 -6.18 -21.64
C GLN A 101 13.96 -5.55 -23.03
N LYS A 102 12.73 -5.28 -23.48
CA LYS A 102 12.48 -4.62 -24.76
C LYS A 102 12.94 -3.16 -24.78
N LEU A 103 12.77 -2.44 -23.67
CA LEU A 103 13.20 -1.04 -23.55
C LEU A 103 14.74 -0.91 -23.47
N LEU A 104 15.41 -1.88 -22.84
CA LEU A 104 16.88 -1.90 -22.78
C LEU A 104 17.55 -2.20 -24.12
N ALA A 105 16.83 -2.87 -25.05
CA ALA A 105 17.30 -3.09 -26.41
C ALA A 105 17.22 -1.84 -27.32
N LEU A 106 16.50 -0.81 -26.88
CA LEU A 106 16.37 0.45 -27.61
C LEU A 106 17.48 1.42 -27.18
N PRO A 107 17.92 2.35 -28.05
CA PRO A 107 18.96 3.35 -27.72
C PRO A 107 18.38 4.44 -26.78
N ILE A 108 17.91 4.03 -25.61
CA ILE A 108 17.33 4.89 -24.58
C ILE A 108 18.29 4.93 -23.39
N PRO A 109 18.66 6.11 -22.88
CA PRO A 109 19.48 6.17 -21.69
C PRO A 109 18.75 5.51 -20.52
N PRO A 110 19.41 4.58 -19.83
CA PRO A 110 18.78 3.78 -18.78
C PRO A 110 18.21 4.62 -17.63
N GLY A 111 18.83 5.76 -17.33
CA GLY A 111 18.33 6.72 -16.35
C GLY A 111 16.94 7.29 -16.71
N ALA A 112 16.65 7.45 -18.02
CA ALA A 112 15.34 7.90 -18.47
C ALA A 112 14.27 6.81 -18.25
N ILE A 113 14.61 5.55 -18.46
CA ILE A 113 13.70 4.43 -18.18
C ILE A 113 13.36 4.40 -16.67
N PHE A 114 14.39 4.50 -15.83
CA PHE A 114 14.22 4.54 -14.38
C PHE A 114 13.35 5.73 -13.95
N ALA A 115 13.64 6.94 -14.44
CA ALA A 115 12.89 8.15 -14.10
C ALA A 115 11.40 8.04 -14.50
N VAL A 116 11.09 7.53 -15.69
CA VAL A 116 9.70 7.32 -16.14
C VAL A 116 8.98 6.29 -15.26
N ARG A 117 9.66 5.21 -14.88
CA ARG A 117 9.10 4.19 -13.97
C ARG A 117 8.83 4.76 -12.57
N CYS A 118 9.78 5.55 -12.03
CA CYS A 118 9.57 6.28 -10.78
C CYS A 118 8.40 7.26 -10.87
N GLY A 119 8.23 7.94 -12.02
CA GLY A 119 7.06 8.80 -12.28
C GLY A 119 5.74 8.04 -12.19
N GLY A 120 5.68 6.79 -12.64
CA GLY A 120 4.50 5.93 -12.46
C GLY A 120 4.20 5.61 -10.99
N VAL A 121 5.25 5.30 -10.21
CA VAL A 121 5.12 5.06 -8.76
C VAL A 121 4.68 6.33 -8.04
N TYR A 122 5.25 7.49 -8.42
CA TYR A 122 4.86 8.80 -7.91
C TYR A 122 3.38 9.11 -8.12
N LEU A 123 2.88 8.94 -9.36
CA LEU A 123 1.47 9.18 -9.68
C LEU A 123 0.54 8.25 -8.91
N THR A 124 0.89 6.98 -8.81
CA THR A 124 0.12 6.02 -8.01
C THR A 124 0.12 6.42 -6.53
N GLY A 125 1.28 6.76 -5.98
CA GLY A 125 1.41 7.24 -4.61
C GLY A 125 0.61 8.52 -4.36
N LEU A 126 0.64 9.48 -5.29
CA LEU A 126 -0.14 10.72 -5.21
C LEU A 126 -1.65 10.45 -5.14
N ILE A 127 -2.17 9.55 -5.98
CA ILE A 127 -3.60 9.19 -5.95
C ILE A 127 -4.00 8.66 -4.58
N TYR A 128 -3.24 7.73 -4.02
CA TYR A 128 -3.53 7.16 -2.71
C TYR A 128 -3.32 8.16 -1.55
N LEU A 129 -2.32 9.03 -1.67
CA LEU A 129 -2.07 10.09 -0.71
C LEU A 129 -3.26 11.06 -0.63
N LEU A 130 -3.81 11.45 -1.77
CA LEU A 130 -4.94 12.38 -1.83
C LEU A 130 -6.20 11.82 -1.15
N LEU A 131 -6.37 10.51 -1.04
CA LEU A 131 -7.51 9.90 -0.34
C LEU A 131 -7.58 10.27 1.14
N ALA A 132 -6.43 10.42 1.79
CA ALA A 132 -6.35 10.83 3.19
C ALA A 132 -6.12 12.35 3.31
N TRP A 133 -5.31 12.93 2.43
CA TRP A 133 -4.92 14.33 2.49
C TRP A 133 -6.07 15.30 2.20
N VAL A 134 -6.88 15.04 1.17
CA VAL A 134 -7.99 15.94 0.81
C VAL A 134 -9.01 16.06 1.93
N PRO A 135 -9.54 14.95 2.53
CA PRO A 135 -10.44 15.06 3.67
C PRO A 135 -9.82 15.81 4.85
N SER A 136 -8.51 15.61 5.10
CA SER A 136 -7.81 16.29 6.20
C SER A 136 -7.79 17.81 6.00
N VAL A 137 -7.45 18.27 4.80
CA VAL A 137 -7.47 19.72 4.48
C VAL A 137 -8.87 20.31 4.56
N VAL A 138 -9.88 19.56 4.11
CA VAL A 138 -11.29 20.01 4.16
C VAL A 138 -11.75 20.11 5.62
N CYS A 139 -11.49 19.09 6.45
CA CYS A 139 -11.86 19.12 7.88
C CYS A 139 -11.16 20.25 8.63
N TYR A 140 -9.88 20.50 8.33
CA TYR A 140 -9.16 21.64 8.87
C TYR A 140 -9.81 22.98 8.45
N ALA A 141 -10.16 23.14 7.18
CA ALA A 141 -10.77 24.35 6.68
C ALA A 141 -12.14 24.65 7.30
N LEU A 142 -12.87 23.61 7.74
CA LEU A 142 -14.13 23.74 8.47
C LEU A 142 -13.92 24.13 9.94
N ALA A 143 -12.82 23.70 10.58
CA ALA A 143 -12.55 23.94 11.98
C ALA A 143 -11.73 25.22 12.24
N ALA A 144 -10.88 25.64 11.31
CA ALA A 144 -9.98 26.77 11.48
C ALA A 144 -10.63 28.11 11.14
N PRO A 145 -10.42 29.15 11.97
CA PRO A 145 -10.96 30.49 11.69
C PRO A 145 -10.29 31.18 10.49
N ARG A 146 -9.07 30.82 10.17
CA ARG A 146 -8.29 31.39 9.04
C ARG A 146 -7.51 30.30 8.29
N PRO A 147 -8.19 29.47 7.46
CA PRO A 147 -7.55 28.35 6.79
C PRO A 147 -6.72 28.74 5.56
N GLY A 148 -6.64 30.02 5.18
CA GLY A 148 -6.04 30.47 3.90
C GLY A 148 -4.60 30.00 3.68
N GLY A 149 -3.74 30.05 4.71
CA GLY A 149 -2.37 29.59 4.62
C GLY A 149 -2.27 28.09 4.33
N ALA A 150 -3.06 27.28 5.01
CA ALA A 150 -3.08 25.84 4.82
C ALA A 150 -3.66 25.43 3.47
N LEU A 151 -4.68 26.13 2.99
CA LEU A 151 -5.25 25.87 1.66
C LEU A 151 -4.25 26.16 0.54
N LEU A 152 -3.46 27.24 0.64
CA LEU A 152 -2.39 27.53 -0.30
C LEU A 152 -1.25 26.52 -0.23
N ALA A 153 -0.90 26.05 0.97
CA ALA A 153 0.14 25.04 1.18
C ALA A 153 -0.30 23.62 0.81
N ALA A 154 -1.62 23.35 0.75
CA ALA A 154 -2.16 22.00 0.58
C ALA A 154 -1.64 21.29 -0.67
N LEU A 155 -1.60 21.96 -1.82
CA LEU A 155 -1.13 21.37 -3.07
C LEU A 155 0.39 21.12 -3.07
N PRO A 156 1.26 22.12 -2.79
CA PRO A 156 2.71 21.88 -2.76
C PRO A 156 3.12 20.84 -1.71
N VAL A 157 2.48 20.80 -0.54
CA VAL A 157 2.73 19.76 0.48
C VAL A 157 2.33 18.38 -0.05
N ALA A 158 1.17 18.23 -0.67
CA ALA A 158 0.75 16.95 -1.27
C ALA A 158 1.76 16.44 -2.30
N LEU A 159 2.26 17.33 -3.18
CA LEU A 159 3.25 16.97 -4.19
C LEU A 159 4.59 16.56 -3.56
N ALA A 160 5.03 17.25 -2.52
CA ALA A 160 6.25 16.91 -1.80
C ALA A 160 6.14 15.57 -1.04
N LEU A 161 5.02 15.36 -0.33
CA LEU A 161 4.73 14.10 0.37
C LEU A 161 4.65 12.92 -0.60
N ALA A 162 4.03 13.10 -1.78
CA ALA A 162 4.02 12.08 -2.82
C ALA A 162 5.44 11.75 -3.32
N GLY A 163 6.33 12.74 -3.37
CA GLY A 163 7.75 12.54 -3.65
C GLY A 163 8.45 11.70 -2.60
N VAL A 164 8.23 12.01 -1.33
CA VAL A 164 8.78 11.24 -0.19
C VAL A 164 8.23 9.81 -0.20
N SER A 165 6.91 9.64 -0.42
CA SER A 165 6.28 8.32 -0.51
C SER A 165 6.85 7.49 -1.66
N MET A 166 7.10 8.11 -2.82
CA MET A 166 7.76 7.45 -3.96
C MET A 166 9.15 6.96 -3.57
N VAL A 167 9.97 7.77 -2.90
CA VAL A 167 11.31 7.37 -2.44
C VAL A 167 11.22 6.15 -1.53
N LEU A 168 10.35 6.18 -0.53
CA LEU A 168 10.16 5.06 0.40
C LEU A 168 9.66 3.80 -0.33
N ALA A 169 8.69 3.94 -1.23
CA ALA A 169 8.16 2.83 -2.01
C ALA A 169 9.20 2.21 -2.96
N VAL A 170 10.05 3.01 -3.57
CA VAL A 170 11.15 2.55 -4.44
C VAL A 170 12.21 1.82 -3.62
N LEU A 171 12.57 2.34 -2.45
CA LEU A 171 13.52 1.67 -1.53
C LEU A 171 12.98 0.33 -1.04
N LEU A 172 11.71 0.28 -0.64
CA LEU A 172 11.04 -0.97 -0.26
C LEU A 172 10.98 -1.96 -1.43
N GLY A 173 10.60 -1.50 -2.61
CA GLY A 173 10.60 -2.32 -3.83
C GLY A 173 11.99 -2.87 -4.18
N TRP A 174 13.03 -2.08 -3.99
CA TRP A 174 14.41 -2.51 -4.17
C TRP A 174 14.83 -3.55 -3.13
N ALA A 175 14.49 -3.33 -1.85
CA ALA A 175 14.75 -4.30 -0.78
C ALA A 175 14.07 -5.65 -1.06
N VAL A 176 12.80 -5.63 -1.49
CA VAL A 176 12.04 -6.83 -1.88
C VAL A 176 12.71 -7.51 -3.09
N ALA A 177 13.20 -6.74 -4.08
CA ALA A 177 13.91 -7.28 -5.23
C ALA A 177 15.21 -8.01 -4.84
N LEU A 178 15.98 -7.44 -3.91
CA LEU A 178 17.18 -8.06 -3.35
C LEU A 178 16.89 -9.35 -2.59
N LEU A 179 15.88 -9.32 -1.72
CA LEU A 179 15.43 -10.49 -0.95
C LEU A 179 14.98 -11.61 -1.87
N ASN A 180 14.13 -11.30 -2.86
CA ASN A 180 13.65 -12.29 -3.83
C ASN A 180 14.75 -12.89 -4.70
N ARG A 181 15.86 -12.17 -4.91
CA ARG A 181 17.01 -12.67 -5.65
C ARG A 181 17.83 -13.70 -4.87
N ARG A 182 17.98 -13.49 -3.55
CA ARG A 182 18.73 -14.39 -2.66
C ARG A 182 17.91 -15.59 -2.19
N ALA A 183 16.59 -15.48 -2.23
CA ALA A 183 15.71 -16.47 -1.68
C ALA A 183 15.57 -17.72 -2.55
N ARG A 184 15.76 -18.88 -1.92
CA ARG A 184 15.51 -20.21 -2.53
C ARG A 184 14.00 -20.43 -2.78
N HIS A 185 13.15 -19.93 -1.89
CA HIS A 185 11.70 -20.02 -1.95
C HIS A 185 11.07 -18.63 -2.11
N LYS A 186 11.06 -18.12 -3.34
CA LYS A 186 10.57 -16.78 -3.70
C LYS A 186 9.13 -16.51 -3.25
N SER A 187 8.28 -17.54 -3.28
CA SER A 187 6.89 -17.45 -2.85
C SER A 187 6.76 -17.18 -1.35
N LEU A 188 7.50 -17.93 -0.52
CA LEU A 188 7.50 -17.77 0.93
C LEU A 188 8.02 -16.38 1.33
N VAL A 189 9.08 -15.89 0.69
CA VAL A 189 9.62 -14.54 0.98
C VAL A 189 8.59 -13.46 0.67
N THR A 190 7.86 -13.61 -0.44
CA THR A 190 6.80 -12.65 -0.78
C THR A 190 5.68 -12.69 0.25
N VAL A 191 5.23 -13.88 0.66
CA VAL A 191 4.15 -14.04 1.65
C VAL A 191 4.58 -13.51 3.02
N VAL A 192 5.73 -13.94 3.52
CA VAL A 192 6.27 -13.49 4.82
C VAL A 192 6.54 -11.98 4.80
N GLY A 193 7.11 -11.46 3.71
CA GLY A 193 7.32 -10.01 3.55
C GLY A 193 6.01 -9.23 3.57
N THR A 194 4.96 -9.72 2.92
CA THR A 194 3.64 -9.07 2.94
C THR A 194 3.01 -9.12 4.33
N LEU A 195 3.09 -10.26 5.03
CA LEU A 195 2.55 -10.39 6.38
C LEU A 195 3.31 -9.53 7.39
N LEU A 196 4.65 -9.50 7.30
CA LEU A 196 5.48 -8.62 8.12
C LEU A 196 5.13 -7.15 7.90
N PHE A 197 4.97 -6.76 6.62
CA PHE A 197 4.58 -5.41 6.26
C PHE A 197 3.19 -5.05 6.83
N LEU A 198 2.23 -5.96 6.77
CA LEU A 198 0.91 -5.79 7.36
C LEU A 198 0.98 -5.65 8.89
N ALA A 199 1.83 -6.46 9.53
CA ALA A 199 2.05 -6.39 10.97
C ALA A 199 2.67 -5.06 11.40
N VAL A 200 3.70 -4.59 10.67
CA VAL A 200 4.30 -3.27 10.90
C VAL A 200 3.29 -2.16 10.70
N TYR A 201 2.48 -2.25 9.63
CA TYR A 201 1.39 -1.29 9.40
C TYR A 201 0.42 -1.25 10.58
N TYR A 202 -0.05 -2.40 11.03
CA TYR A 202 -0.97 -2.48 12.16
C TYR A 202 -0.34 -1.93 13.45
N ALA A 203 0.92 -2.24 13.70
CA ALA A 203 1.65 -1.71 14.85
C ALA A 203 1.78 -0.18 14.80
N VAL A 204 2.11 0.38 13.63
CA VAL A 204 2.17 1.85 13.43
C VAL A 204 0.77 2.47 13.59
N PHE A 205 -0.27 1.85 13.03
CA PHE A 205 -1.63 2.33 13.16
C PHE A 205 -2.09 2.35 14.62
N GLN A 206 -1.82 1.30 15.39
CA GLN A 206 -2.12 1.23 16.83
C GLN A 206 -1.32 2.27 17.62
N TRP A 207 -0.03 2.42 17.29
CA TRP A 207 0.81 3.42 17.96
C TRP A 207 0.30 4.85 17.71
N VAL A 208 -0.09 5.16 16.48
CA VAL A 208 -0.72 6.46 16.14
C VAL A 208 -2.06 6.62 16.86
N GLY A 209 -2.90 5.57 16.90
CA GLY A 209 -4.18 5.59 17.62
C GLY A 209 -3.99 5.90 19.12
N ASN A 210 -3.10 5.19 19.78
CA ASN A 210 -2.79 5.42 21.20
C ASN A 210 -2.19 6.82 21.45
N ALA A 211 -1.36 7.31 20.53
CA ALA A 211 -0.82 8.68 20.60
C ALA A 211 -1.94 9.74 20.47
N VAL A 212 -2.92 9.50 19.59
CA VAL A 212 -4.09 10.37 19.42
C VAL A 212 -4.96 10.37 20.66
N GLU A 213 -5.21 9.21 21.29
CA GLU A 213 -5.96 9.11 22.53
C GLU A 213 -5.24 9.82 23.70
N ALA A 214 -3.93 9.63 23.83
CA ALA A 214 -3.12 10.33 24.83
C ALA A 214 -3.14 11.87 24.63
N LEU A 215 -3.13 12.32 23.38
CA LEU A 215 -3.24 13.73 23.01
C LEU A 215 -4.64 14.31 23.32
N ALA A 216 -5.69 13.51 23.21
CA ALA A 216 -7.05 13.94 23.53
C ALA A 216 -7.23 14.20 25.03
N VAL A 217 -6.45 13.49 25.89
CA VAL A 217 -6.51 13.64 27.35
C VAL A 217 -5.67 14.84 27.83
N ASP A 218 -4.52 15.11 27.23
CA ASP A 218 -3.58 16.17 27.68
C ASP A 218 -2.85 16.85 26.48
N ALA A 219 -3.65 17.46 25.60
CA ALA A 219 -3.16 18.01 24.33
C ALA A 219 -2.05 19.07 24.51
N VAL A 220 -2.12 19.87 25.60
CA VAL A 220 -1.17 20.96 25.85
C VAL A 220 0.20 20.45 26.29
N GLN A 221 0.24 19.49 27.22
CA GLN A 221 1.51 18.90 27.68
C GLN A 221 2.15 18.01 26.62
N ALA A 222 1.34 17.21 25.94
CA ALA A 222 1.80 16.36 24.85
C ALA A 222 2.31 17.17 23.64
N GLY A 223 1.65 18.29 23.31
CA GLY A 223 2.10 19.21 22.26
C GLY A 223 3.47 19.84 22.58
N ALA A 224 3.68 20.26 23.84
CA ALA A 224 4.96 20.81 24.29
C ALA A 224 6.09 19.76 24.25
N THR A 225 5.81 18.53 24.67
CA THR A 225 6.77 17.43 24.67
C THR A 225 7.09 16.97 23.24
N ALA A 226 6.08 16.80 22.40
CA ALA A 226 6.26 16.43 20.98
C ALA A 226 7.05 17.51 20.21
N GLY A 227 6.82 18.80 20.50
CA GLY A 227 7.54 19.90 19.87
C GLY A 227 9.03 19.94 20.17
N ARG A 228 9.47 19.39 21.31
CA ARG A 228 10.90 19.31 21.70
C ARG A 228 11.60 18.06 21.13
N VAL A 229 10.91 16.93 21.12
CA VAL A 229 11.49 15.63 20.73
C VAL A 229 11.46 15.43 19.22
N ALA A 230 10.51 16.00 18.49
CA ALA A 230 10.26 15.74 17.09
C ALA A 230 10.37 16.98 16.19
N ALA A 231 11.48 17.73 16.32
CA ALA A 231 11.74 18.90 15.48
C ALA A 231 11.49 18.69 13.96
N PRO A 232 11.89 17.55 13.32
CA PRO A 232 11.60 17.31 11.93
C PRO A 232 10.09 17.10 11.64
N LEU A 233 9.34 16.51 12.57
CA LEU A 233 7.89 16.35 12.44
C LEU A 233 7.17 17.69 12.58
N ARG A 234 7.63 18.54 13.48
CA ARG A 234 7.10 19.91 13.62
C ARG A 234 7.27 20.73 12.34
N LEU A 235 8.41 20.55 11.64
CA LEU A 235 8.63 21.18 10.33
C LEU A 235 7.54 20.79 9.32
N LEU A 236 7.18 19.50 9.25
CA LEU A 236 6.12 19.00 8.37
C LEU A 236 4.81 19.70 8.66
N GLY A 237 4.33 19.63 9.91
CA GLY A 237 3.07 20.27 10.30
C GLY A 237 3.06 21.78 10.09
N LEU A 238 4.14 22.50 10.38
CA LEU A 238 4.24 23.95 10.13
C LEU A 238 4.19 24.27 8.63
N ALA A 239 4.79 23.42 7.78
CA ALA A 239 4.71 23.57 6.33
C ALA A 239 3.25 23.46 5.84
N ALA A 240 2.47 22.53 6.40
CA ALA A 240 1.07 22.33 6.03
C ALA A 240 0.14 23.43 6.55
N VAL A 241 0.43 24.03 7.70
CA VAL A 241 -0.31 25.22 8.22
C VAL A 241 -0.13 26.45 7.31
N GLY A 242 0.92 26.46 6.47
CA GLY A 242 1.21 27.57 5.56
C GLY A 242 2.34 28.48 6.04
N ASN A 243 3.20 28.03 6.97
CA ASN A 243 4.41 28.73 7.32
C ASN A 243 5.41 28.70 6.15
N VAL A 244 5.62 29.81 5.48
CA VAL A 244 6.40 29.91 4.25
C VAL A 244 7.82 29.36 4.37
N PRO A 245 8.66 29.75 5.38
CA PRO A 245 10.01 29.20 5.53
C PRO A 245 10.01 27.68 5.78
N ALA A 246 9.06 27.16 6.58
CA ALA A 246 8.93 25.72 6.80
C ALA A 246 8.52 24.97 5.52
N LEU A 247 7.60 25.54 4.75
CA LEU A 247 7.15 24.99 3.47
C LEU A 247 8.31 24.93 2.47
N LEU A 248 9.06 26.01 2.29
CA LEU A 248 10.21 26.05 1.38
C LEU A 248 11.29 25.04 1.78
N LEU A 249 11.60 24.93 3.09
CA LEU A 249 12.55 23.96 3.58
C LEU A 249 12.07 22.53 3.34
N PHE A 250 10.80 22.24 3.60
CA PHE A 250 10.22 20.92 3.34
C PHE A 250 10.25 20.55 1.85
N LEU A 251 9.88 21.47 0.96
CA LEU A 251 9.96 21.26 -0.49
C LEU A 251 11.41 21.00 -0.95
N ALA A 252 12.37 21.75 -0.42
CA ALA A 252 13.78 21.56 -0.73
C ALA A 252 14.30 20.19 -0.25
N LEU A 253 13.94 19.76 0.97
CA LEU A 253 14.29 18.44 1.50
C LEU A 253 13.65 17.32 0.68
N ALA A 254 12.38 17.42 0.32
CA ALA A 254 11.69 16.44 -0.51
C ALA A 254 12.33 16.32 -1.91
N ALA A 255 12.65 17.46 -2.54
CA ALA A 255 13.35 17.48 -3.83
C ALA A 255 14.77 16.88 -3.72
N ALA A 256 15.51 17.19 -2.65
CA ALA A 256 16.82 16.61 -2.39
C ALA A 256 16.76 15.09 -2.21
N CYS A 257 15.78 14.59 -1.43
CA CYS A 257 15.53 13.14 -1.27
C CYS A 257 15.23 12.45 -2.59
N MET A 258 14.36 13.04 -3.42
CA MET A 258 14.04 12.50 -4.75
C MET A 258 15.26 12.46 -5.67
N ALA A 259 16.04 13.53 -5.71
CA ALA A 259 17.27 13.62 -6.52
C ALA A 259 18.33 12.61 -6.04
N LEU A 260 18.51 12.49 -4.73
CA LEU A 260 19.44 11.53 -4.13
C LEU A 260 19.03 10.08 -4.45
N CYS A 261 17.76 9.75 -4.26
CA CYS A 261 17.21 8.44 -4.62
C CYS A 261 17.41 8.13 -6.11
N GLY A 262 17.14 9.09 -6.98
CA GLY A 262 17.35 8.96 -8.41
C GLY A 262 18.81 8.64 -8.78
N LYS A 263 19.75 9.38 -8.20
CA LYS A 263 21.21 9.17 -8.43
C LYS A 263 21.70 7.85 -7.81
N ALA A 264 21.28 7.55 -6.57
CA ALA A 264 21.73 6.38 -5.83
C ALA A 264 21.23 5.07 -6.44
N LEU A 265 19.96 5.02 -6.88
CA LEU A 265 19.32 3.79 -7.34
C LEU A 265 19.39 3.55 -8.85
N ALA A 266 19.71 4.55 -9.69
CA ALA A 266 19.78 4.38 -11.13
C ALA A 266 20.81 3.29 -11.55
N LYS A 267 22.00 3.29 -10.98
CA LYS A 267 23.03 2.27 -11.26
C LYS A 267 22.67 0.88 -10.71
N PRO A 268 22.28 0.70 -9.43
CA PRO A 268 21.83 -0.58 -8.90
C PRO A 268 20.59 -1.14 -9.62
N TYR A 269 19.66 -0.30 -10.03
CA TYR A 269 18.50 -0.70 -10.83
C TYR A 269 18.89 -1.38 -12.12
N LEU A 270 19.82 -0.79 -12.89
CA LEU A 270 20.34 -1.38 -14.11
C LEU A 270 21.02 -2.72 -13.87
N ARG A 271 21.88 -2.80 -12.86
CA ARG A 271 22.53 -4.07 -12.50
C ARG A 271 21.51 -5.16 -12.16
N LEU A 272 20.40 -4.82 -11.52
CA LEU A 272 19.33 -5.76 -11.21
C LEU A 272 18.57 -6.22 -12.47
N LEU A 273 18.41 -5.36 -13.48
CA LEU A 273 17.72 -5.67 -14.73
C LEU A 273 18.58 -6.48 -15.71
N THR A 274 19.89 -6.19 -15.78
CA THR A 274 20.83 -6.82 -16.72
C THR A 274 21.39 -8.14 -16.21
N LEU A 275 21.48 -8.31 -14.90
CA LEU A 275 21.86 -9.58 -14.33
C LEU A 275 20.69 -10.55 -14.51
N GLU A 276 20.89 -11.57 -15.34
CA GLU A 276 19.95 -12.69 -15.42
C GLU A 276 19.61 -13.16 -14.01
N PRO A 277 18.31 -13.42 -13.72
CA PRO A 277 17.97 -14.06 -12.47
C PRO A 277 18.79 -15.33 -12.41
N GLY A 278 19.79 -15.36 -11.53
CA GLY A 278 20.66 -16.51 -11.38
C GLY A 278 19.78 -17.73 -11.17
N ARG A 279 19.47 -18.41 -12.24
CA ARG A 279 19.09 -19.81 -12.15
C ARG A 279 20.32 -20.45 -11.51
N ALA A 280 20.26 -20.68 -10.20
CA ALA A 280 21.11 -21.70 -9.63
C ALA A 280 20.99 -22.86 -10.62
N LYS A 281 22.09 -23.19 -11.32
CA LYS A 281 22.12 -24.36 -12.20
C LYS A 281 21.59 -25.49 -11.34
N ALA A 282 20.30 -25.78 -11.47
CA ALA A 282 19.72 -26.92 -10.80
C ALA A 282 20.32 -28.12 -11.51
N GLU A 283 21.38 -28.63 -10.93
CA GLU A 283 21.94 -29.91 -11.34
C GLU A 283 20.79 -30.91 -11.25
N TYR A 284 20.34 -31.35 -12.41
CA TYR A 284 19.28 -32.35 -12.47
C TYR A 284 19.85 -33.64 -11.85
N ARG A 285 19.50 -33.91 -10.60
CA ARG A 285 19.73 -35.19 -9.95
C ARG A 285 18.49 -36.04 -10.20
N ALA A 286 18.62 -37.02 -11.04
CA ALA A 286 17.59 -38.03 -11.27
C ALA A 286 17.24 -38.67 -9.92
N LYS A 287 16.11 -38.30 -9.35
CA LYS A 287 15.56 -38.99 -8.16
C LYS A 287 14.66 -40.10 -8.64
N THR A 288 14.94 -41.32 -8.21
CA THR A 288 14.04 -42.46 -8.38
C THR A 288 12.67 -42.07 -7.78
N GLN A 289 11.68 -41.92 -8.64
CA GLN A 289 10.33 -41.60 -8.20
C GLN A 289 9.69 -42.83 -7.59
N LYS A 290 9.46 -42.82 -6.27
CA LYS A 290 8.67 -43.87 -5.63
C LYS A 290 7.21 -43.73 -6.05
N LYS A 291 6.60 -44.80 -6.55
CA LYS A 291 5.17 -44.86 -6.84
C LYS A 291 4.38 -44.49 -5.59
N GLN A 292 3.59 -43.46 -5.67
CA GLN A 292 2.71 -43.01 -4.56
C GLN A 292 1.25 -43.29 -4.94
N PRO A 293 0.36 -43.55 -3.97
CA PRO A 293 -1.06 -43.69 -4.23
C PRO A 293 -1.60 -42.42 -4.88
N PRO A 294 -2.52 -42.49 -5.85
CA PRO A 294 -2.97 -41.35 -6.66
C PRO A 294 -3.45 -40.16 -5.82
N ARG A 295 -4.21 -40.42 -4.77
CA ARG A 295 -4.71 -39.39 -3.85
C ARG A 295 -3.57 -38.57 -3.19
N ARG A 296 -2.51 -39.24 -2.76
CA ARG A 296 -1.36 -38.60 -2.10
C ARG A 296 -0.52 -37.83 -3.10
N ALA A 297 -0.39 -38.32 -4.32
CA ALA A 297 0.30 -37.63 -5.40
C ALA A 297 -0.43 -36.33 -5.80
N LEU A 298 -1.76 -36.38 -5.93
CA LEU A 298 -2.61 -35.22 -6.22
C LEU A 298 -2.54 -34.18 -5.10
N LEU A 299 -2.74 -34.60 -3.84
CA LEU A 299 -2.66 -33.69 -2.69
C LEU A 299 -1.30 -32.99 -2.62
N ARG A 300 -0.22 -33.74 -2.79
CA ARG A 300 1.14 -33.18 -2.79
C ARG A 300 1.33 -32.19 -3.94
N ARG A 301 0.81 -32.49 -5.13
CA ARG A 301 0.87 -31.58 -6.28
C ARG A 301 0.16 -30.27 -5.96
N GLU A 302 -1.08 -30.32 -5.45
CA GLU A 302 -1.86 -29.14 -5.09
C GLU A 302 -1.17 -28.27 -4.01
N LEU A 303 -0.64 -28.91 -2.97
CA LEU A 303 0.11 -28.21 -1.92
C LEU A 303 1.38 -27.55 -2.46
N LEU A 304 2.08 -28.19 -3.40
CA LEU A 304 3.26 -27.59 -4.04
C LEU A 304 2.85 -26.42 -4.94
N HIS A 305 1.75 -26.51 -5.68
CA HIS A 305 1.21 -25.42 -6.48
C HIS A 305 0.77 -24.24 -5.62
N LEU A 306 0.05 -24.50 -4.52
CA LEU A 306 -0.34 -23.48 -3.55
C LEU A 306 0.90 -22.77 -2.99
N GLY A 307 1.92 -23.50 -2.58
CA GLY A 307 3.17 -22.94 -2.06
C GLY A 307 4.01 -22.19 -3.11
N ALA A 308 3.87 -22.53 -4.40
CA ALA A 308 4.59 -21.89 -5.49
C ALA A 308 3.99 -20.55 -5.93
N CYS A 309 2.69 -20.32 -5.69
CA CYS A 309 1.97 -19.12 -6.12
C CYS A 309 1.65 -18.21 -4.92
N PRO A 310 2.43 -17.10 -4.69
CA PRO A 310 2.21 -16.22 -3.55
C PRO A 310 0.87 -15.51 -3.58
N MET A 311 0.34 -15.18 -4.77
CA MET A 311 -0.97 -14.54 -4.92
C MET A 311 -2.11 -15.47 -4.50
N TRP A 312 -1.99 -16.75 -4.79
CA TRP A 312 -2.97 -17.76 -4.33
C TRP A 312 -2.96 -17.89 -2.81
N LEU A 313 -1.76 -17.99 -2.21
CA LEU A 313 -1.59 -18.04 -0.75
C LEU A 313 -2.20 -16.81 -0.06
N LEU A 314 -1.86 -15.60 -0.53
CA LEU A 314 -2.32 -14.37 0.11
C LEU A 314 -3.82 -14.09 -0.10
N ASN A 315 -4.35 -14.34 -1.29
CA ASN A 315 -5.72 -13.96 -1.59
C ASN A 315 -6.76 -15.05 -1.23
N CYS A 316 -6.36 -16.31 -1.26
CA CYS A 316 -7.31 -17.41 -1.12
C CYS A 316 -7.09 -18.25 0.15
N ALA A 317 -5.84 -18.39 0.62
CA ALA A 317 -5.54 -19.19 1.80
C ALA A 317 -5.43 -18.36 3.09
N LEU A 318 -5.22 -17.03 2.97
CA LEU A 318 -5.06 -16.16 4.14
C LEU A 318 -6.34 -16.12 4.99
N SER A 319 -7.52 -16.12 4.37
CA SER A 319 -8.81 -16.16 5.06
C SER A 319 -8.97 -17.40 5.92
N SER A 320 -8.48 -18.56 5.44
CA SER A 320 -8.51 -19.82 6.20
C SER A 320 -7.62 -19.79 7.44
N LEU A 321 -6.54 -18.98 7.41
CA LEU A 321 -5.64 -18.78 8.55
C LEU A 321 -6.17 -17.70 9.49
N LEU A 322 -6.77 -16.65 8.96
CA LEU A 322 -7.31 -15.53 9.74
C LEU A 322 -8.48 -15.95 10.63
N LEU A 323 -9.37 -16.83 10.17
CA LEU A 323 -10.54 -17.27 10.93
C LEU A 323 -10.18 -17.88 12.28
N PRO A 324 -9.31 -18.92 12.37
CA PRO A 324 -8.91 -19.48 13.64
C PRO A 324 -8.09 -18.50 14.50
N VAL A 325 -7.25 -17.66 13.89
CA VAL A 325 -6.48 -16.64 14.62
C VAL A 325 -7.40 -15.60 15.26
N LEU A 326 -8.40 -15.11 14.53
CA LEU A 326 -9.42 -14.20 15.05
C LEU A 326 -10.28 -14.87 16.11
N GLY A 327 -10.61 -16.16 15.95
CA GLY A 327 -11.32 -16.92 16.95
C GLY A 327 -10.55 -17.03 18.27
N VAL A 328 -9.27 -17.36 18.21
CA VAL A 328 -8.39 -17.42 19.40
C VAL A 328 -8.23 -16.03 20.03
N ALA A 329 -8.01 -14.98 19.22
CA ALA A 329 -7.91 -13.61 19.72
C ALA A 329 -9.19 -13.12 20.38
N ALA A 330 -10.36 -13.46 19.82
CA ALA A 330 -11.67 -13.13 20.39
C ALA A 330 -11.91 -13.85 21.72
N LEU A 331 -11.47 -15.11 21.85
CA LEU A 331 -11.52 -15.85 23.11
C LEU A 331 -10.59 -15.22 24.15
N TRP A 332 -9.38 -14.83 23.75
CA TRP A 332 -8.42 -14.22 24.68
C TRP A 332 -8.87 -12.85 25.18
N LYS A 333 -9.51 -12.06 24.32
CA LYS A 333 -10.08 -10.73 24.65
C LYS A 333 -11.58 -10.77 24.93
N ALA A 334 -12.13 -11.89 25.34
CA ALA A 334 -13.58 -12.05 25.52
C ALA A 334 -14.19 -11.10 26.55
N ALA A 335 -13.45 -10.77 27.61
CA ALA A 335 -13.92 -9.83 28.63
C ALA A 335 -14.05 -8.39 28.08
N ASP A 336 -13.02 -7.92 27.38
CA ASP A 336 -12.99 -6.60 26.77
C ASP A 336 -14.06 -6.49 25.67
N LEU A 337 -14.21 -7.56 24.88
CA LEU A 337 -15.19 -7.64 23.81
C LEU A 337 -16.63 -7.58 24.38
N ARG A 338 -16.90 -8.29 25.46
CA ARG A 338 -18.21 -8.26 26.14
C ARG A 338 -18.52 -6.87 26.71
N ALA A 339 -17.54 -6.22 27.35
CA ALA A 339 -17.70 -4.87 27.87
C ALA A 339 -18.00 -3.86 26.76
N PHE A 340 -17.22 -3.90 25.67
CA PHE A 340 -17.45 -3.06 24.49
C PHE A 340 -18.83 -3.27 23.87
N THR A 341 -19.24 -4.52 23.71
CA THR A 341 -20.51 -4.85 23.07
C THR A 341 -21.71 -4.53 23.93
N ALA A 342 -21.61 -4.69 25.25
CA ALA A 342 -22.65 -4.27 26.19
C ALA A 342 -22.85 -2.74 26.18
N ALA A 343 -21.78 -1.98 25.99
CA ALA A 343 -21.81 -0.52 25.96
C ALA A 343 -22.36 0.07 24.65
N TYR A 344 -22.00 -0.54 23.50
CA TYR A 344 -22.22 0.09 22.18
C TYR A 344 -23.17 -0.68 21.25
N LEU A 345 -23.32 -2.00 21.40
CA LEU A 345 -24.02 -2.86 20.43
C LEU A 345 -24.78 -4.03 21.11
N PRO A 346 -25.67 -3.78 22.07
CA PRO A 346 -26.26 -4.85 22.91
C PRO A 346 -27.09 -5.88 22.13
N GLU A 347 -27.84 -5.47 21.11
CA GLU A 347 -28.76 -6.35 20.36
C GLU A 347 -28.24 -6.81 18.99
N SER A 348 -27.39 -6.03 18.33
CA SER A 348 -26.91 -6.29 16.97
C SER A 348 -25.63 -7.11 16.91
N LEU A 349 -24.96 -7.36 18.04
CA LEU A 349 -23.67 -8.05 18.08
C LEU A 349 -23.68 -9.44 17.44
N PRO A 350 -24.61 -10.36 17.74
CA PRO A 350 -24.59 -11.68 17.14
C PRO A 350 -24.68 -11.62 15.61
N MET A 351 -25.50 -10.69 15.08
CA MET A 351 -25.68 -10.50 13.65
C MET A 351 -24.41 -9.96 12.99
N LEU A 352 -23.71 -9.00 13.62
CA LEU A 352 -22.45 -8.46 13.13
C LEU A 352 -21.34 -9.52 13.14
N VAL A 353 -21.21 -10.31 14.22
CA VAL A 353 -20.24 -11.39 14.31
C VAL A 353 -20.53 -12.46 13.26
N CYS A 354 -21.75 -12.90 13.12
CA CYS A 354 -22.14 -13.84 12.06
C CYS A 354 -21.85 -13.28 10.67
N GLY A 355 -22.20 -12.02 10.40
CA GLY A 355 -21.90 -11.35 9.13
C GLY A 355 -20.40 -11.30 8.84
N MET A 356 -19.58 -10.99 9.84
CA MET A 356 -18.13 -10.96 9.71
C MET A 356 -17.53 -12.35 9.46
N VAL A 357 -17.98 -13.37 10.18
CA VAL A 357 -17.56 -14.77 9.97
C VAL A 357 -17.97 -15.25 8.58
N CYS A 358 -19.21 -14.97 8.14
CA CYS A 358 -19.68 -15.31 6.81
C CYS A 358 -18.87 -14.59 5.71
N ALA A 359 -18.55 -13.30 5.90
CA ALA A 359 -17.74 -12.55 4.96
C ALA A 359 -16.32 -13.13 4.81
N ILE A 360 -15.67 -13.46 5.94
CA ILE A 360 -14.33 -14.09 5.93
C ILE A 360 -14.39 -15.49 5.32
N ALA A 361 -15.41 -16.27 5.63
CA ALA A 361 -15.62 -17.59 5.06
C ALA A 361 -15.88 -17.53 3.53
N ALA A 362 -16.64 -16.53 3.09
CA ALA A 362 -16.90 -16.31 1.66
C ALA A 362 -15.64 -15.91 0.88
N MET A 363 -14.62 -15.36 1.53
CA MET A 363 -13.32 -15.05 0.92
C MET A 363 -12.40 -16.27 0.76
N ASN A 364 -12.83 -17.45 1.21
CA ASN A 364 -12.05 -18.67 1.16
C ASN A 364 -12.23 -19.42 -0.16
N PHE A 365 -11.41 -19.07 -1.17
CA PHE A 365 -11.44 -19.65 -2.51
C PHE A 365 -10.21 -20.52 -2.81
N ILE A 366 -9.78 -21.35 -1.87
CA ILE A 366 -8.55 -22.17 -2.03
C ILE A 366 -8.60 -23.07 -3.24
N THR A 367 -9.77 -23.64 -3.55
CA THR A 367 -9.94 -24.59 -4.64
C THR A 367 -10.17 -23.96 -6.02
N ALA A 368 -10.67 -22.72 -6.07
CA ALA A 368 -11.01 -22.06 -7.33
C ALA A 368 -9.79 -21.85 -8.27
N PRO A 369 -8.60 -21.45 -7.80
CA PRO A 369 -7.45 -21.30 -8.68
C PRO A 369 -6.84 -22.62 -9.17
N SER A 370 -7.06 -23.78 -8.51
CA SER A 370 -6.48 -25.05 -8.92
C SER A 370 -6.95 -25.42 -10.34
N VAL A 371 -8.24 -25.31 -10.60
CA VAL A 371 -8.82 -25.58 -11.91
C VAL A 371 -8.39 -24.56 -12.97
N SER A 372 -8.32 -23.28 -12.62
CA SER A 372 -7.94 -22.23 -13.57
C SER A 372 -6.45 -22.25 -13.94
N LEU A 373 -5.58 -22.71 -13.03
CA LEU A 373 -4.15 -22.87 -13.30
C LEU A 373 -3.85 -24.09 -14.20
N GLU A 374 -4.74 -25.07 -14.23
CA GLU A 374 -4.65 -26.25 -15.09
C GLU A 374 -5.25 -26.06 -16.48
N GLY A 375 -5.90 -24.92 -16.73
CA GLY A 375 -6.64 -24.68 -17.99
C GLY A 375 -5.85 -24.89 -19.30
N GLY A 376 -4.50 -24.82 -19.24
CA GLY A 376 -3.63 -25.15 -20.38
C GLY A 376 -3.26 -26.64 -20.50
N THR A 377 -3.54 -27.45 -19.47
CA THR A 377 -3.14 -28.87 -19.38
C THR A 377 -4.31 -29.83 -19.18
N LEU A 378 -5.54 -29.33 -19.24
CA LEU A 378 -6.76 -30.12 -19.10
C LEU A 378 -6.97 -31.15 -20.23
N TRP A 379 -6.13 -31.12 -21.26
CA TRP A 379 -6.15 -32.02 -22.42
C TRP A 379 -5.26 -33.25 -22.25
N LEU A 380 -4.49 -33.31 -21.18
CA LEU A 380 -3.61 -34.40 -20.82
C LEU A 380 -4.25 -35.34 -19.78
#